data_4f0f836bf808c77241b54609571a934f
#
_entry.id   4f0f836bf808c77241b54609571a934f
#
_cell.length_a   1.000
_cell.length_b   1.000
_cell.length_c   1.000
_cell.angle_alpha   90.00
_cell.angle_beta   90.00
_cell.angle_gamma   90.00
#
_symmetry.space_group_name_H-M   'P 1'
#
loop_
_entity.id
_entity.type
_entity.pdbx_description
1 polymer ?
#
loop_
_entity_poly.entity_id
_entity_poly.type
_entity_poly.pdbx_seq_one_letter_code
_entity_poly.pdbx_strand_id
1 'polypeptide(L)'
;IGDRIAIMKDGHIVQIGTGEEILTNPANQYVRSFLEDVDRSKVLTAEHAMVRPITVNIENDGPKVALKRMREEEVSVLLAVDKLRNYLGYITADDALKQVQEKNTSLKPVLRNDMPIVTPDTVLQEILSIISDSPTPVAVVQEGKLKGLLIRGVILNALASSTEGGEQHE
;
A
#
# COMPACT_ATOMS: atom_id res chain seq x y z
N ILE A 1 -6.69 16.78 -10.32
CA ILE A 1 -6.71 18.22 -9.92
C ILE A 1 -7.38 18.22 -8.55
N GLY A 2 -6.57 18.26 -7.51
CA GLY A 2 -7.11 18.30 -6.15
C GLY A 2 -7.59 19.70 -5.80
N ASP A 3 -8.80 19.81 -5.26
CA ASP A 3 -9.30 21.06 -4.70
C ASP A 3 -8.37 21.51 -3.56
N ARG A 4 -8.07 22.81 -3.50
CA ARG A 4 -7.27 23.40 -2.43
C ARG A 4 -8.18 23.93 -1.33
N ILE A 5 -7.82 23.65 -0.09
CA ILE A 5 -8.52 24.06 1.10
C ILE A 5 -7.69 25.16 1.76
N ALA A 6 -8.35 26.25 2.17
CA ALA A 6 -7.74 27.29 3.00
C ALA A 6 -8.32 27.18 4.43
N ILE A 7 -7.46 26.94 5.41
CA ILE A 7 -7.83 27.01 6.83
C ILE A 7 -7.57 28.44 7.32
N MET A 8 -8.58 29.06 7.93
CA MET A 8 -8.51 30.42 8.42
C MET A 8 -8.71 30.49 9.93
N LYS A 9 -8.04 31.44 10.56
CA LYS A 9 -8.23 31.80 11.98
C LYS A 9 -8.18 33.31 12.11
N ASP A 10 -9.14 33.91 12.82
CA ASP A 10 -9.21 35.33 13.10
C ASP A 10 -9.07 36.23 11.85
N GLY A 11 -9.66 35.79 10.71
CA GLY A 11 -9.62 36.50 9.43
C GLY A 11 -8.32 36.31 8.64
N HIS A 12 -7.35 35.53 9.13
CA HIS A 12 -6.09 35.25 8.45
C HIS A 12 -6.01 33.82 7.97
N ILE A 13 -5.39 33.61 6.80
CA ILE A 13 -5.11 32.26 6.29
C ILE A 13 -3.97 31.66 7.10
N VAL A 14 -4.22 30.51 7.72
CA VAL A 14 -3.23 29.74 8.51
C VAL A 14 -2.50 28.72 7.66
N GLN A 15 -3.26 28.05 6.77
CA GLN A 15 -2.71 27.07 5.85
C GLN A 15 -3.55 26.96 4.58
N ILE A 16 -2.89 26.75 3.43
CA ILE A 16 -3.53 26.39 2.17
C ILE A 16 -2.86 25.13 1.63
N GLY A 17 -3.63 24.14 1.24
CA GLY A 17 -3.12 22.91 0.64
C GLY A 17 -4.24 22.02 0.14
N THR A 18 -3.90 20.86 -0.40
CA THR A 18 -4.86 19.78 -0.63
C THR A 18 -5.30 19.21 0.72
N GLY A 19 -6.43 18.49 0.76
CA GLY A 19 -6.86 17.81 1.98
C GLY A 19 -5.78 16.90 2.56
N GLU A 20 -5.05 16.23 1.68
CA GLU A 20 -3.92 15.37 2.01
C GLU A 20 -2.74 16.14 2.61
N GLU A 21 -2.26 17.21 1.95
CA GLU A 21 -1.16 18.04 2.45
C GLU A 21 -1.45 18.57 3.84
N ILE A 22 -2.69 19.00 4.09
CA ILE A 22 -3.13 19.54 5.37
C ILE A 22 -3.18 18.44 6.45
N LEU A 23 -3.66 17.23 6.10
CA LEU A 23 -3.71 16.09 7.02
C LEU A 23 -2.34 15.54 7.38
N THR A 24 -1.41 15.51 6.42
CA THR A 24 -0.06 14.93 6.63
C THR A 24 0.91 15.92 7.25
N ASN A 25 0.78 17.22 6.92
CA ASN A 25 1.67 18.30 7.37
C ASN A 25 0.87 19.50 7.91
N PRO A 26 0.18 19.38 9.06
CA PRO A 26 -0.52 20.52 9.66
C PRO A 26 0.47 21.60 10.10
N ALA A 27 0.22 22.86 9.69
CA ALA A 27 1.13 23.97 9.88
C ALA A 27 1.37 24.33 11.36
N ASN A 28 0.41 24.08 12.23
CA ASN A 28 0.51 24.37 13.67
C ASN A 28 -0.53 23.60 14.47
N GLN A 29 -0.52 23.79 15.81
CA GLN A 29 -1.45 23.12 16.74
C GLN A 29 -2.92 23.45 16.47
N TYR A 30 -3.22 24.67 16.02
CA TYR A 30 -4.62 25.03 15.66
C TYR A 30 -5.14 24.19 14.51
N VAL A 31 -4.34 24.01 13.46
CA VAL A 31 -4.70 23.13 12.33
C VAL A 31 -4.82 21.68 12.78
N ARG A 32 -3.94 21.20 13.66
CA ARG A 32 -4.02 19.83 14.21
C ARG A 32 -5.34 19.61 14.95
N SER A 33 -5.71 20.49 15.85
CA SER A 33 -6.98 20.38 16.58
C SER A 33 -8.19 20.47 15.65
N PHE A 34 -8.10 21.26 14.57
CA PHE A 34 -9.16 21.32 13.57
C PHE A 34 -9.35 19.98 12.83
N LEU A 35 -8.26 19.20 12.69
CA LEU A 35 -8.25 17.93 11.98
C LEU A 35 -8.59 16.72 12.86
N GLU A 36 -8.72 16.88 14.19
CA GLU A 36 -9.02 15.78 15.12
C GLU A 36 -10.31 15.03 14.77
N ASP A 37 -11.33 15.75 14.24
CA ASP A 37 -12.61 15.19 13.86
C ASP A 37 -12.69 14.74 12.38
N VAL A 38 -11.60 14.86 11.61
CA VAL A 38 -11.60 14.50 10.19
C VAL A 38 -11.41 12.99 10.02
N ASP A 39 -12.34 12.35 9.33
CA ASP A 39 -12.22 10.95 8.94
C ASP A 39 -11.14 10.76 7.86
N ARG A 40 -9.94 10.45 8.31
CA ARG A 40 -8.76 10.27 7.44
C ARG A 40 -8.96 9.20 6.37
N SER A 41 -9.79 8.20 6.62
CA SER A 41 -10.03 7.12 5.66
C SER A 41 -10.70 7.60 4.37
N LYS A 42 -11.39 8.73 4.43
CA LYS A 42 -12.08 9.35 3.27
C LYS A 42 -11.18 10.29 2.46
N VAL A 43 -10.03 10.67 3.00
CA VAL A 43 -9.09 11.61 2.38
C VAL A 43 -7.84 10.91 1.89
N LEU A 44 -7.28 10.01 2.71
CA LEU A 44 -6.08 9.26 2.34
C LEU A 44 -6.42 8.16 1.33
N THR A 45 -5.51 7.96 0.38
CA THR A 45 -5.65 6.98 -0.70
C THR A 45 -4.62 5.86 -0.59
N ALA A 46 -4.70 4.88 -1.48
CA ALA A 46 -3.76 3.78 -1.57
C ALA A 46 -2.30 4.26 -1.66
N GLU A 47 -2.05 5.33 -2.43
CA GLU A 47 -0.70 5.89 -2.62
C GLU A 47 -0.04 6.31 -1.31
N HIS A 48 -0.82 6.81 -0.33
CA HIS A 48 -0.33 7.25 0.98
C HIS A 48 0.02 6.10 1.94
N ALA A 49 -0.57 4.94 1.71
CA ALA A 49 -0.42 3.79 2.61
C ALA A 49 0.31 2.61 1.96
N MET A 50 0.53 2.63 0.63
CA MET A 50 1.18 1.49 -0.04
C MET A 50 2.66 1.40 0.31
N VAL A 51 3.16 0.17 0.41
CA VAL A 51 4.57 -0.13 0.54
C VAL A 51 5.13 -0.66 -0.77
N ARG A 52 6.45 -0.60 -0.90
CA ARG A 52 7.15 -1.18 -2.05
C ARG A 52 6.97 -2.70 -2.05
N PRO A 53 6.40 -3.29 -3.10
CA PRO A 53 6.21 -4.73 -3.18
C PRO A 53 7.52 -5.44 -3.51
N ILE A 54 7.73 -6.60 -2.91
CA ILE A 54 8.78 -7.53 -3.34
C ILE A 54 8.25 -8.32 -4.51
N THR A 55 8.99 -8.34 -5.61
CA THR A 55 8.52 -8.89 -6.89
C THR A 55 9.36 -10.06 -7.38
N VAL A 56 8.76 -10.91 -8.19
CA VAL A 56 9.42 -11.96 -8.97
C VAL A 56 9.08 -11.77 -10.45
N ASN A 57 10.06 -11.89 -11.31
CA ASN A 57 9.84 -11.87 -12.76
C ASN A 57 9.46 -13.30 -13.21
N ILE A 58 8.19 -13.47 -13.60
CA ILE A 58 7.61 -14.79 -13.92
C ILE A 58 8.28 -15.50 -15.12
N GLU A 59 8.97 -14.75 -15.97
CA GLU A 59 9.63 -15.28 -17.16
C GLU A 59 11.07 -15.71 -16.90
N ASN A 60 11.77 -15.03 -16.00
CA ASN A 60 13.20 -15.18 -15.79
C ASN A 60 13.54 -15.85 -14.44
N ASP A 61 12.70 -15.67 -13.43
CA ASP A 61 12.95 -16.19 -12.09
C ASP A 61 12.30 -17.57 -11.92
N GLY A 62 13.07 -18.52 -11.41
CA GLY A 62 12.58 -19.87 -11.08
C GLY A 62 12.17 -19.98 -9.59
N PRO A 63 11.58 -21.14 -9.20
CA PRO A 63 11.09 -21.38 -7.85
C PRO A 63 12.17 -21.22 -6.75
N LYS A 64 13.41 -21.64 -7.03
CA LYS A 64 14.54 -21.50 -6.08
C LYS A 64 14.90 -20.04 -5.84
N VAL A 65 14.84 -19.19 -6.88
CA VAL A 65 15.10 -17.74 -6.80
C VAL A 65 14.01 -17.08 -5.99
N ALA A 66 12.75 -17.45 -6.24
CA ALA A 66 11.60 -16.94 -5.48
C ALA A 66 11.74 -17.27 -3.99
N LEU A 67 12.02 -18.52 -3.61
CA LEU A 67 12.19 -18.92 -2.21
C LEU A 67 13.38 -18.22 -1.54
N LYS A 68 14.49 -18.05 -2.26
CA LYS A 68 15.65 -17.30 -1.75
C LYS A 68 15.27 -15.87 -1.44
N ARG A 69 14.59 -15.17 -2.37
CA ARG A 69 14.14 -13.79 -2.20
C ARG A 69 13.13 -13.65 -1.05
N MET A 70 12.15 -14.57 -0.94
CA MET A 70 11.22 -14.60 0.18
C MET A 70 11.93 -14.70 1.53
N ARG A 71 12.99 -15.51 1.62
CA ARG A 71 13.79 -15.65 2.86
C ARG A 71 14.59 -14.40 3.17
N GLU A 72 15.25 -13.80 2.16
CA GLU A 72 16.07 -12.60 2.32
C GLU A 72 15.24 -11.37 2.72
N GLU A 73 14.02 -11.27 2.21
CA GLU A 73 13.10 -10.16 2.45
C GLU A 73 12.08 -10.45 3.58
N GLU A 74 12.17 -11.62 4.21
CA GLU A 74 11.28 -12.08 5.30
C GLU A 74 9.78 -12.03 4.94
N VAL A 75 9.45 -12.36 3.68
CA VAL A 75 8.07 -12.38 3.18
C VAL A 75 7.66 -13.77 2.71
N SER A 76 6.37 -14.08 2.80
CA SER A 76 5.78 -15.34 2.32
C SER A 76 5.09 -15.24 0.96
N VAL A 77 5.02 -14.03 0.39
CA VAL A 77 4.36 -13.74 -0.88
C VAL A 77 5.24 -12.83 -1.72
N LEU A 78 5.38 -13.13 -3.01
CA LEU A 78 5.99 -12.24 -4.00
C LEU A 78 4.95 -11.87 -5.05
N LEU A 79 4.92 -10.61 -5.43
CA LEU A 79 4.10 -10.17 -6.55
C LEU A 79 4.78 -10.50 -7.87
N ALA A 80 4.05 -11.16 -8.76
CA ALA A 80 4.56 -11.60 -10.05
C ALA A 80 4.39 -10.49 -11.09
N VAL A 81 5.48 -10.19 -11.79
CA VAL A 81 5.50 -9.20 -12.87
C VAL A 81 6.18 -9.77 -14.11
N ASP A 82 5.88 -9.18 -15.27
CA ASP A 82 6.63 -9.40 -16.51
C ASP A 82 7.88 -8.48 -16.62
N LYS A 83 8.56 -8.52 -17.75
CA LYS A 83 9.72 -7.67 -18.04
C LYS A 83 9.41 -6.18 -18.09
N LEU A 84 8.16 -5.83 -18.40
CA LEU A 84 7.68 -4.45 -18.46
C LEU A 84 7.07 -3.98 -17.15
N ARG A 85 7.19 -4.80 -16.06
CA ARG A 85 6.58 -4.56 -14.74
C ARG A 85 5.05 -4.57 -14.75
N ASN A 86 4.41 -5.20 -15.72
CA ASN A 86 2.98 -5.44 -15.66
C ASN A 86 2.69 -6.44 -14.53
N TYR A 87 1.66 -6.16 -13.75
CA TYR A 87 1.20 -7.06 -12.70
C TYR A 87 0.53 -8.28 -13.32
N LEU A 88 0.94 -9.46 -12.90
CA LEU A 88 0.40 -10.73 -13.39
C LEU A 88 -0.30 -11.56 -12.31
N GLY A 89 -0.07 -11.23 -11.04
CA GLY A 89 -0.58 -11.99 -9.92
C GLY A 89 0.45 -12.11 -8.79
N TYR A 90 0.43 -13.23 -8.07
CA TYR A 90 1.35 -13.48 -6.97
C TYR A 90 1.69 -14.95 -6.82
N ILE A 91 2.77 -15.22 -6.07
CA ILE A 91 3.27 -16.56 -5.73
C ILE A 91 3.43 -16.63 -4.21
N THR A 92 2.96 -17.72 -3.60
CA THR A 92 3.21 -17.99 -2.18
C THR A 92 4.47 -18.84 -1.97
N ALA A 93 5.00 -18.85 -0.75
CA ALA A 93 6.13 -19.69 -0.39
C ALA A 93 5.82 -21.19 -0.57
N ASP A 94 4.59 -21.61 -0.22
CA ASP A 94 4.14 -23.00 -0.38
C ASP A 94 4.09 -23.42 -1.85
N ASP A 95 3.59 -22.53 -2.71
CA ASP A 95 3.54 -22.76 -4.16
C ASP A 95 4.95 -22.90 -4.74
N ALA A 96 5.87 -22.01 -4.37
CA ALA A 96 7.25 -22.07 -4.83
C ALA A 96 7.98 -23.33 -4.30
N LEU A 97 7.74 -23.71 -3.05
CA LEU A 97 8.30 -24.92 -2.45
C LEU A 97 7.83 -26.18 -3.17
N LYS A 98 6.53 -26.27 -3.47
CA LYS A 98 5.96 -27.38 -4.27
C LYS A 98 6.65 -27.50 -5.63
N GLN A 99 6.87 -26.38 -6.33
CA GLN A 99 7.58 -26.42 -7.62
C GLN A 99 9.02 -26.92 -7.49
N VAL A 100 9.74 -26.57 -6.40
CA VAL A 100 11.08 -27.10 -6.14
C VAL A 100 11.06 -28.60 -5.88
N GLN A 101 10.11 -29.11 -5.09
CA GLN A 101 9.95 -30.53 -4.78
C GLN A 101 9.65 -31.35 -6.04
N GLU A 102 8.80 -30.82 -6.91
CA GLU A 102 8.43 -31.42 -8.19
C GLU A 102 9.54 -31.25 -9.28
N LYS A 103 10.67 -30.61 -8.93
CA LYS A 103 11.80 -30.31 -9.84
C LYS A 103 11.42 -29.43 -11.04
N ASN A 104 10.34 -28.67 -10.91
CA ASN A 104 9.92 -27.70 -11.92
C ASN A 104 10.84 -26.46 -11.89
N THR A 105 11.05 -25.84 -13.04
CA THR A 105 11.87 -24.64 -13.20
C THR A 105 11.06 -23.37 -13.41
N SER A 106 9.75 -23.50 -13.62
CA SER A 106 8.84 -22.39 -13.91
C SER A 106 7.88 -22.14 -12.75
N LEU A 107 7.57 -20.87 -12.50
CA LEU A 107 6.54 -20.44 -11.54
C LEU A 107 5.16 -20.25 -12.20
N LYS A 108 5.08 -20.27 -13.54
CA LYS A 108 3.82 -20.04 -14.26
C LYS A 108 2.66 -20.95 -13.84
N PRO A 109 2.88 -22.28 -13.58
CA PRO A 109 1.77 -23.16 -13.21
C PRO A 109 1.13 -22.87 -11.86
N VAL A 110 1.83 -22.12 -10.99
CA VAL A 110 1.39 -21.80 -9.62
C VAL A 110 1.11 -20.30 -9.42
N LEU A 111 1.07 -19.55 -10.52
CA LEU A 111 0.68 -18.15 -10.50
C LEU A 111 -0.78 -18.00 -10.07
N ARG A 112 -1.00 -17.25 -9.01
CA ARG A 112 -2.33 -16.89 -8.51
C ARG A 112 -2.72 -15.49 -8.94
N ASN A 113 -4.00 -15.25 -9.21
CA ASN A 113 -4.52 -13.96 -9.68
C ASN A 113 -5.80 -13.51 -8.96
N ASP A 114 -6.08 -14.08 -7.80
CA ASP A 114 -7.26 -13.78 -6.98
C ASP A 114 -7.03 -12.69 -5.92
N MET A 115 -5.84 -12.04 -5.91
CA MET A 115 -5.56 -10.89 -5.05
C MET A 115 -6.36 -9.68 -5.51
N PRO A 116 -7.06 -8.97 -4.60
CA PRO A 116 -7.74 -7.74 -4.94
C PRO A 116 -6.78 -6.68 -5.50
N ILE A 117 -7.28 -5.88 -6.46
CA ILE A 117 -6.51 -4.82 -7.13
C ILE A 117 -7.25 -3.50 -6.94
N VAL A 118 -6.48 -2.45 -6.62
CA VAL A 118 -6.97 -1.07 -6.55
C VAL A 118 -6.03 -0.13 -7.30
N THR A 119 -6.47 1.09 -7.55
CA THR A 119 -5.63 2.14 -8.13
C THR A 119 -5.00 3.02 -7.04
N PRO A 120 -3.92 3.77 -7.33
CA PRO A 120 -3.26 4.64 -6.34
C PRO A 120 -4.20 5.67 -5.69
N ASP A 121 -5.21 6.14 -6.40
CA ASP A 121 -6.19 7.14 -5.98
C ASP A 121 -7.41 6.56 -5.22
N THR A 122 -7.48 5.24 -5.05
CA THR A 122 -8.56 4.60 -4.28
C THR A 122 -8.47 5.01 -2.81
N VAL A 123 -9.56 5.53 -2.23
CA VAL A 123 -9.59 5.98 -0.82
C VAL A 123 -9.49 4.80 0.15
N LEU A 124 -8.84 5.03 1.31
CA LEU A 124 -8.60 3.97 2.29
C LEU A 124 -9.89 3.36 2.84
N GLN A 125 -11.00 4.12 2.89
CA GLN A 125 -12.30 3.61 3.32
C GLN A 125 -12.79 2.46 2.43
N GLU A 126 -12.64 2.57 1.11
CA GLU A 126 -13.00 1.49 0.18
C GLU A 126 -12.08 0.27 0.35
N ILE A 127 -10.78 0.53 0.54
CA ILE A 127 -9.78 -0.52 0.74
C ILE A 127 -10.03 -1.29 2.05
N LEU A 128 -10.44 -0.59 3.12
CA LEU A 128 -10.81 -1.23 4.38
C LEU A 128 -11.98 -2.20 4.21
N SER A 129 -12.97 -1.86 3.39
CA SER A 129 -14.09 -2.76 3.07
C SER A 129 -13.59 -4.01 2.35
N ILE A 130 -12.70 -3.87 1.37
CA ILE A 130 -12.11 -5.00 0.64
C ILE A 130 -11.33 -5.93 1.59
N ILE A 131 -10.50 -5.36 2.49
CA ILE A 131 -9.66 -6.14 3.42
C ILE A 131 -10.49 -6.77 4.54
N SER A 132 -11.62 -6.19 4.91
CA SER A 132 -12.52 -6.78 5.91
C SER A 132 -13.09 -8.12 5.44
N ASP A 133 -13.34 -8.26 4.16
CA ASP A 133 -13.90 -9.46 3.55
C ASP A 133 -12.82 -10.48 3.14
N SER A 134 -11.56 -10.07 3.06
CA SER A 134 -10.45 -10.93 2.66
C SER A 134 -9.19 -10.63 3.46
N PRO A 135 -8.54 -11.64 4.08
CA PRO A 135 -7.28 -11.45 4.81
C PRO A 135 -6.06 -11.24 3.88
N THR A 136 -6.26 -11.25 2.58
CA THR A 136 -5.18 -11.11 1.60
C THR A 136 -4.72 -9.67 1.47
N PRO A 137 -3.44 -9.43 1.15
CA PRO A 137 -2.96 -8.12 0.72
C PRO A 137 -3.71 -7.61 -0.52
N VAL A 138 -3.62 -6.29 -0.77
CA VAL A 138 -4.23 -5.65 -1.95
C VAL A 138 -3.12 -5.10 -2.83
N ALA A 139 -3.11 -5.45 -4.11
CA ALA A 139 -2.16 -4.93 -5.08
C ALA A 139 -2.60 -3.53 -5.55
N VAL A 140 -1.67 -2.58 -5.61
CA VAL A 140 -1.92 -1.26 -6.19
C VAL A 140 -1.37 -1.25 -7.61
N VAL A 141 -2.26 -1.11 -8.58
CA VAL A 141 -1.94 -1.20 -10.01
C VAL A 141 -2.49 0.01 -10.76
N GLN A 142 -1.71 0.58 -11.64
CA GLN A 142 -2.13 1.66 -12.52
C GLN A 142 -1.69 1.36 -13.96
N GLU A 143 -2.63 1.41 -14.90
CA GLU A 143 -2.37 1.10 -16.31
C GLU A 143 -1.65 -0.25 -16.51
N GLY A 144 -2.07 -1.27 -15.74
CA GLY A 144 -1.46 -2.60 -15.75
C GLY A 144 -0.11 -2.70 -15.00
N LYS A 145 0.48 -1.58 -14.57
CA LYS A 145 1.78 -1.54 -13.88
C LYS A 145 1.61 -1.67 -12.37
N LEU A 146 2.39 -2.55 -11.77
CA LEU A 146 2.46 -2.65 -10.31
C LEU A 146 3.10 -1.40 -9.71
N LYS A 147 2.39 -0.73 -8.81
CA LYS A 147 2.81 0.47 -8.09
C LYS A 147 3.18 0.19 -6.65
N GLY A 148 2.37 -0.61 -5.95
CA GLY A 148 2.53 -0.86 -4.53
C GLY A 148 1.79 -2.09 -4.04
N LEU A 149 1.89 -2.32 -2.75
CA LEU A 149 1.18 -3.35 -2.00
C LEU A 149 0.60 -2.73 -0.74
N LEU A 150 -0.64 -3.05 -0.44
CA LEU A 150 -1.31 -2.66 0.80
C LEU A 150 -1.47 -3.88 1.69
N ILE A 151 -0.99 -3.78 2.92
CA ILE A 151 -1.20 -4.76 3.98
C ILE A 151 -1.94 -4.08 5.14
N ARG A 152 -2.73 -4.84 5.87
CA ARG A 152 -3.60 -4.33 6.94
C ARG A 152 -2.87 -3.43 7.94
N GLY A 153 -1.67 -3.84 8.38
CA GLY A 153 -0.88 -3.08 9.36
C GLY A 153 -0.48 -1.69 8.86
N VAL A 154 -0.14 -1.58 7.57
CA VAL A 154 0.28 -0.30 6.98
C VAL A 154 -0.91 0.66 6.86
N ILE A 155 -2.08 0.15 6.49
CA ILE A 155 -3.31 0.97 6.43
C ILE A 155 -3.68 1.49 7.82
N LEU A 156 -3.65 0.63 8.85
CA LEU A 156 -3.92 1.03 10.22
C LEU A 156 -2.93 2.09 10.70
N ASN A 157 -1.64 1.95 10.38
CA ASN A 157 -0.62 2.96 10.69
C ASN A 157 -0.88 4.29 9.98
N ALA A 158 -1.24 4.27 8.69
CA ALA A 158 -1.57 5.49 7.95
C ALA A 158 -2.77 6.24 8.57
N LEU A 159 -3.75 5.51 9.08
CA LEU A 159 -4.91 6.09 9.77
C LEU A 159 -4.56 6.60 11.18
N ALA A 160 -3.64 5.94 11.88
CA ALA A 160 -3.26 6.26 13.26
C ALA A 160 -2.21 7.39 13.38
N SER A 161 -1.46 7.72 12.33
CA SER A 161 -0.26 8.58 12.36
C SER A 161 -0.46 10.03 12.80
N SER A 162 -1.60 10.40 13.35
CA SER A 162 -1.84 11.74 13.93
C SER A 162 -1.65 11.81 15.44
N THR A 163 -1.35 10.69 16.13
CA THR A 163 -1.33 10.65 17.62
C THR A 163 0.07 10.81 18.22
N GLU A 164 1.15 10.71 17.46
CA GLU A 164 2.52 10.70 17.99
C GLU A 164 3.37 11.93 17.63
N GLY A 165 2.78 13.12 17.59
CA GLY A 165 3.51 14.38 17.39
C GLY A 165 3.55 15.28 18.63
N GLY A 166 3.28 14.79 19.81
CA GLY A 166 3.01 15.60 20.99
C GLY A 166 3.79 15.34 22.27
N GLU A 167 4.88 14.55 22.25
CA GLU A 167 5.73 14.42 23.46
C GLU A 167 7.21 14.36 23.09
N GLN A 168 7.82 15.52 22.98
CA GLN A 168 9.23 15.77 23.35
C GLN A 168 9.50 17.27 23.33
N HIS A 169 9.46 17.94 24.47
CA HIS A 169 10.51 18.71 25.11
C HIS A 169 9.91 19.63 26.19
N GLU A 170 10.11 19.25 27.42
CA GLU A 170 10.52 20.15 28.48
C GLU A 170 12.03 20.06 28.64
#